data_5ddbe764c13c6171de506d3d44cfa099
#
_entry.id   5ddbe764c13c6171de506d3d44cfa099
#
_cell.length_a   1.000
_cell.length_b   1.000
_cell.length_c   1.000
_cell.angle_alpha   90.00
_cell.angle_beta   90.00
_cell.angle_gamma   90.00
#
_symmetry.space_group_name_H-M   'P 1'
#
loop_
_entity.id
_entity.type
_entity.pdbx_description
1 polymer ?
#
loop_
_entity_poly.entity_id
_entity_poly.type
_entity_poly.pdbx_seq_one_letter_code
_entity_poly.pdbx_strand_id
1 'polypeptide(L)'
;YILSGLDKLLTRELIGWIIKSLKILIFILGLAAVLELWGIKIGPIIAGLGLFGVAVALGAQDLFKNLISGILVLVEKRFKIGDWISVDGIIEGIVEKIGFRSTTIRKFDKSLAIIPNFQFAENAVVNVSETSNWLISWIITLQYDTTVDQLKTIRDQIEDHIKKSEDFNVNIGIAVRVDKFSDSSIDMYVRCFTKTNSWNDWLSVKERLAIEIKQIVEKNKASFAFPSSSIYIEKK
;
A
#
# COMPACT_ATOMS: atom_id res chain seq x y z
N TYR A 1 -1.65 10.24 34.09
CA TYR A 1 -2.45 9.90 35.31
C TYR A 1 -3.97 9.84 34.99
N ILE A 2 -4.54 10.74 34.18
CA ILE A 2 -5.97 10.77 33.85
C ILE A 2 -6.35 9.61 32.88
N LEU A 3 -5.49 9.28 31.91
CA LEU A 3 -5.74 8.20 30.94
C LEU A 3 -5.75 6.79 31.58
N SER A 4 -4.88 6.53 32.58
CA SER A 4 -4.86 5.23 33.27
C SER A 4 -6.09 4.97 34.15
N GLY A 5 -6.75 6.03 34.62
CA GLY A 5 -8.01 5.95 35.36
C GLY A 5 -9.21 5.65 34.46
N LEU A 6 -9.29 6.28 33.30
CA LEU A 6 -10.35 6.09 32.32
C LEU A 6 -10.35 4.67 31.73
N ASP A 7 -9.18 4.11 31.42
CA ASP A 7 -9.05 2.72 30.94
C ASP A 7 -9.56 1.70 31.96
N LYS A 8 -9.32 1.91 33.27
CA LYS A 8 -9.83 1.03 34.32
C LYS A 8 -11.34 1.16 34.55
N LEU A 9 -11.88 2.36 34.39
CA LEU A 9 -13.34 2.61 34.52
C LEU A 9 -14.12 2.01 33.35
N LEU A 10 -13.67 2.22 32.12
CA LEU A 10 -14.29 1.64 30.89
C LEU A 10 -14.26 0.11 30.94
N THR A 11 -13.19 -0.50 31.40
CA THR A 11 -13.07 -1.95 31.56
C THR A 11 -14.05 -2.49 32.61
N ARG A 12 -14.25 -1.79 33.70
CA ARG A 12 -15.22 -2.16 34.76
C ARG A 12 -16.67 -2.07 34.29
N GLU A 13 -17.02 -1.02 33.60
CA GLU A 13 -18.33 -0.81 33.00
C GLU A 13 -18.65 -1.91 32.00
N LEU A 14 -17.73 -2.21 31.05
CA LEU A 14 -17.90 -3.26 30.05
C LEU A 14 -18.07 -4.65 30.68
N ILE A 15 -17.29 -4.98 31.71
CA ILE A 15 -17.43 -6.23 32.48
C ILE A 15 -18.82 -6.29 33.13
N GLY A 16 -19.29 -5.17 33.71
CA GLY A 16 -20.62 -5.07 34.30
C GLY A 16 -21.74 -5.36 33.28
N TRP A 17 -21.64 -4.83 32.08
CA TRP A 17 -22.59 -5.09 30.97
C TRP A 17 -22.56 -6.56 30.52
N ILE A 18 -21.38 -7.15 30.36
CA ILE A 18 -21.24 -8.57 29.99
C ILE A 18 -21.88 -9.49 31.04
N ILE A 19 -21.59 -9.22 32.35
CA ILE A 19 -22.18 -10.01 33.43
C ILE A 19 -23.72 -9.88 33.46
N LYS A 20 -24.27 -8.69 33.25
CA LYS A 20 -25.71 -8.47 33.19
C LYS A 20 -26.32 -9.23 32.01
N SER A 21 -25.72 -9.15 30.82
CA SER A 21 -26.19 -9.86 29.63
C SER A 21 -26.18 -11.38 29.83
N LEU A 22 -25.10 -11.91 30.46
CA LEU A 22 -25.00 -13.34 30.77
C LEU A 22 -26.05 -13.78 31.80
N LYS A 23 -26.32 -12.98 32.84
CA LYS A 23 -27.38 -13.25 33.83
C LYS A 23 -28.75 -13.28 33.17
N ILE A 24 -29.04 -12.35 32.26
CA ILE A 24 -30.32 -12.33 31.51
C ILE A 24 -30.44 -13.59 30.66
N LEU A 25 -29.40 -14.00 29.97
CA LEU A 25 -29.40 -15.22 29.15
C LEU A 25 -29.66 -16.46 29.99
N ILE A 26 -28.96 -16.62 31.12
CA ILE A 26 -29.14 -17.75 32.05
C ILE A 26 -30.55 -17.73 32.62
N PHE A 27 -31.13 -16.58 32.97
CA PHE A 27 -32.49 -16.45 33.49
C PHE A 27 -33.51 -16.91 32.43
N ILE A 28 -33.35 -16.49 31.16
CA ILE A 28 -34.24 -16.88 30.06
C ILE A 28 -34.20 -18.38 29.83
N LEU A 29 -33.03 -19.00 29.83
CA LEU A 29 -32.86 -20.45 29.66
C LEU A 29 -33.43 -21.21 30.83
N GLY A 30 -33.25 -20.75 32.06
CA GLY A 30 -33.83 -21.36 33.26
C GLY A 30 -35.34 -21.25 33.29
N LEU A 31 -35.92 -20.11 32.91
CA LEU A 31 -37.36 -19.91 32.79
C LEU A 31 -37.97 -20.84 31.72
N ALA A 32 -37.30 -20.97 30.57
CA ALA A 32 -37.69 -21.87 29.51
C ALA A 32 -37.77 -23.33 30.01
N ALA A 33 -36.73 -23.78 30.73
CA ALA A 33 -36.71 -25.14 31.31
C ALA A 33 -37.83 -25.38 32.31
N VAL A 34 -38.19 -24.40 33.14
CA VAL A 34 -39.32 -24.48 34.08
C VAL A 34 -40.66 -24.56 33.33
N LEU A 35 -40.85 -23.76 32.30
CA LEU A 35 -42.05 -23.77 31.46
C LEU A 35 -42.26 -25.12 30.76
N GLU A 36 -41.14 -25.75 30.31
CA GLU A 36 -41.19 -27.10 29.70
C GLU A 36 -41.68 -28.16 30.69
N LEU A 37 -41.22 -28.10 31.95
CA LEU A 37 -41.71 -29.00 33.01
C LEU A 37 -43.22 -28.84 33.28
N TRP A 38 -43.80 -27.67 33.02
CA TRP A 38 -45.22 -27.39 33.12
C TRP A 38 -46.01 -27.77 31.87
N GLY A 39 -45.34 -28.40 30.86
CA GLY A 39 -45.97 -28.84 29.62
C GLY A 39 -46.16 -27.74 28.57
N ILE A 40 -45.58 -26.55 28.77
CA ILE A 40 -45.64 -25.47 27.80
C ILE A 40 -44.61 -25.73 26.70
N LYS A 41 -45.05 -25.72 25.45
CA LYS A 41 -44.13 -25.91 24.29
C LYS A 41 -43.20 -24.74 24.15
N ILE A 42 -41.91 -24.91 24.49
CA ILE A 42 -40.89 -23.87 24.41
C ILE A 42 -40.27 -23.72 23.01
N GLY A 43 -40.51 -24.67 22.09
CA GLY A 43 -39.94 -24.66 20.73
C GLY A 43 -40.09 -23.32 20.00
N PRO A 44 -41.32 -22.72 19.96
CA PRO A 44 -41.47 -21.38 19.32
C PRO A 44 -40.67 -20.27 20.00
N ILE A 45 -40.48 -20.34 21.33
CA ILE A 45 -39.71 -19.36 22.10
C ILE A 45 -38.20 -19.47 21.74
N ILE A 46 -37.71 -20.70 21.71
CA ILE A 46 -36.29 -20.96 21.30
C ILE A 46 -36.08 -20.56 19.85
N ALA A 47 -37.01 -20.85 18.95
CA ALA A 47 -36.93 -20.42 17.56
C ALA A 47 -36.89 -18.89 17.43
N GLY A 48 -37.71 -18.16 18.19
CA GLY A 48 -37.68 -16.69 18.23
C GLY A 48 -36.35 -16.13 18.76
N LEU A 49 -35.82 -16.73 19.84
CA LEU A 49 -34.49 -16.36 20.37
C LEU A 49 -33.37 -16.65 19.37
N GLY A 50 -33.48 -17.77 18.63
CA GLY A 50 -32.52 -18.08 17.56
C GLY A 50 -32.53 -17.04 16.45
N LEU A 51 -33.73 -16.62 16.00
CA LEU A 51 -33.85 -15.57 14.99
C LEU A 51 -33.30 -14.22 15.50
N PHE A 52 -33.57 -13.86 16.75
CA PHE A 52 -33.00 -12.69 17.39
C PHE A 52 -31.46 -12.78 17.47
N GLY A 53 -30.92 -13.97 17.80
CA GLY A 53 -29.48 -14.22 17.80
C GLY A 53 -28.85 -14.00 16.42
N VAL A 54 -29.51 -14.43 15.35
CA VAL A 54 -29.06 -14.16 13.97
C VAL A 54 -29.02 -12.65 13.69
N ALA A 55 -30.06 -11.90 14.07
CA ALA A 55 -30.08 -10.44 13.88
C ALA A 55 -28.93 -9.75 14.63
N VAL A 56 -28.66 -10.16 15.88
CA VAL A 56 -27.51 -9.64 16.66
C VAL A 56 -26.18 -10.02 16.00
N ALA A 57 -26.04 -11.27 15.52
CA ALA A 57 -24.82 -11.72 14.85
C ALA A 57 -24.53 -10.92 13.57
N LEU A 58 -25.57 -10.66 12.75
CA LEU A 58 -25.45 -9.81 11.57
C LEU A 58 -25.06 -8.36 11.94
N GLY A 59 -25.63 -7.82 13.01
CA GLY A 59 -25.24 -6.48 13.49
C GLY A 59 -23.81 -6.40 14.04
N ALA A 60 -23.26 -7.52 14.54
CA ALA A 60 -21.90 -7.62 15.06
C ALA A 60 -20.86 -8.08 14.01
N GLN A 61 -21.29 -8.41 12.79
CA GLN A 61 -20.46 -9.02 11.75
C GLN A 61 -19.18 -8.23 11.49
N ASP A 62 -19.26 -6.90 11.33
CA ASP A 62 -18.11 -6.05 11.04
C ASP A 62 -17.09 -6.02 12.19
N LEU A 63 -17.56 -6.13 13.44
CA LEU A 63 -16.68 -6.23 14.57
C LEU A 63 -15.84 -7.51 14.50
N PHE A 64 -16.48 -8.65 14.28
CA PHE A 64 -15.79 -9.95 14.15
C PHE A 64 -14.86 -9.98 12.95
N LYS A 65 -15.28 -9.43 11.80
CA LYS A 65 -14.46 -9.32 10.59
C LYS A 65 -13.17 -8.56 10.88
N ASN A 66 -13.25 -7.40 11.51
CA ASN A 66 -12.07 -6.60 11.87
C ASN A 66 -11.15 -7.30 12.86
N LEU A 67 -11.71 -8.01 13.80
CA LEU A 67 -11.01 -8.73 14.85
C LEU A 67 -10.20 -9.91 14.27
N ILE A 68 -10.84 -10.73 13.45
CA ILE A 68 -10.20 -11.84 12.74
C ILE A 68 -9.12 -11.30 11.80
N SER A 69 -9.41 -10.25 11.06
CA SER A 69 -8.44 -9.60 10.18
C SER A 69 -7.21 -9.09 10.93
N GLY A 70 -7.40 -8.50 12.12
CA GLY A 70 -6.28 -8.07 12.96
C GLY A 70 -5.39 -9.24 13.41
N ILE A 71 -6.00 -10.37 13.76
CA ILE A 71 -5.26 -11.60 14.10
C ILE A 71 -4.49 -12.10 12.88
N LEU A 72 -5.13 -12.15 11.70
CA LEU A 72 -4.48 -12.61 10.47
C LEU A 72 -3.29 -11.75 10.08
N VAL A 73 -3.41 -10.42 10.15
CA VAL A 73 -2.29 -9.50 9.89
C VAL A 73 -1.08 -9.84 10.78
N LEU A 74 -1.31 -10.14 12.06
CA LEU A 74 -0.24 -10.48 13.01
C LEU A 74 0.34 -11.88 12.77
N VAL A 75 -0.51 -12.87 12.49
CA VAL A 75 -0.10 -14.28 12.29
C VAL A 75 0.65 -14.45 10.96
N GLU A 76 0.11 -13.88 9.89
CA GLU A 76 0.73 -13.94 8.55
C GLU A 76 1.93 -13.00 8.40
N LYS A 77 2.11 -12.07 9.34
CA LYS A 77 3.20 -11.08 9.33
C LYS A 77 3.27 -10.30 8.02
N ARG A 78 2.11 -9.96 7.44
CA ARG A 78 2.03 -9.19 6.18
C ARG A 78 2.82 -7.88 6.25
N PHE A 79 2.82 -7.26 7.41
CA PHE A 79 3.64 -6.09 7.76
C PHE A 79 3.82 -6.01 9.28
N LYS A 80 4.77 -5.22 9.72
CA LYS A 80 5.13 -5.02 11.13
C LYS A 80 5.05 -3.54 11.49
N ILE A 81 5.09 -3.25 12.79
CA ILE A 81 5.25 -1.87 13.28
C ILE A 81 6.60 -1.34 12.79
N GLY A 82 6.58 -0.14 12.22
CA GLY A 82 7.73 0.49 11.59
C GLY A 82 7.81 0.32 10.07
N ASP A 83 7.06 -0.62 9.48
CA ASP A 83 7.05 -0.82 8.04
C ASP A 83 6.36 0.33 7.31
N TRP A 84 6.90 0.70 6.19
CA TRP A 84 6.22 1.50 5.19
C TRP A 84 5.36 0.59 4.33
N ILE A 85 4.06 0.80 4.37
CA ILE A 85 3.09 0.05 3.56
C ILE A 85 2.28 0.99 2.67
N SER A 86 1.83 0.44 1.55
CA SER A 86 0.90 1.09 0.63
C SER A 86 -0.25 0.15 0.31
N VAL A 87 -1.47 0.67 0.40
CA VAL A 87 -2.71 0.00 -0.04
C VAL A 87 -3.39 0.96 -1.01
N ASP A 88 -3.46 0.56 -2.26
CA ASP A 88 -3.92 1.41 -3.35
C ASP A 88 -5.31 2.01 -3.09
N GLY A 89 -5.43 3.32 -3.30
CA GLY A 89 -6.66 4.08 -3.06
C GLY A 89 -7.10 4.22 -1.60
N ILE A 90 -6.37 3.62 -0.64
CA ILE A 90 -6.75 3.60 0.78
C ILE A 90 -5.75 4.38 1.63
N ILE A 91 -4.49 3.94 1.67
CA ILE A 91 -3.48 4.50 2.58
C ILE A 91 -2.06 4.22 2.10
N GLU A 92 -1.16 5.17 2.36
CA GLU A 92 0.28 4.98 2.30
C GLU A 92 0.93 5.66 3.50
N GLY A 93 1.87 4.96 4.16
CA GLY A 93 2.58 5.49 5.32
C GLY A 93 3.27 4.43 6.15
N ILE A 94 3.73 4.83 7.34
CA ILE A 94 4.47 3.98 8.26
C ILE A 94 3.53 3.46 9.34
N VAL A 95 3.55 2.15 9.58
CA VAL A 95 2.75 1.47 10.60
C VAL A 95 3.26 1.85 11.99
N GLU A 96 2.45 2.56 12.79
CA GLU A 96 2.80 2.90 14.17
C GLU A 96 2.28 1.90 15.19
N LYS A 97 1.07 1.39 14.97
CA LYS A 97 0.43 0.46 15.90
C LYS A 97 -0.54 -0.46 15.17
N ILE A 98 -0.47 -1.74 15.48
CA ILE A 98 -1.46 -2.72 15.06
C ILE A 98 -2.34 -3.01 16.28
N GLY A 99 -3.58 -2.57 16.22
CA GLY A 99 -4.58 -2.77 17.27
C GLY A 99 -5.52 -3.92 16.94
N PHE A 100 -6.43 -4.20 17.87
CA PHE A 100 -7.37 -5.31 17.79
C PHE A 100 -8.36 -5.17 16.62
N ARG A 101 -8.89 -3.95 16.40
CA ARG A 101 -9.87 -3.64 15.37
C ARG A 101 -9.31 -2.81 14.23
N SER A 102 -8.26 -2.03 14.49
CA SER A 102 -7.71 -1.06 13.56
C SER A 102 -6.21 -0.94 13.70
N THR A 103 -5.55 -0.62 12.60
CA THR A 103 -4.13 -0.29 12.53
C THR A 103 -3.97 1.23 12.38
N THR A 104 -3.01 1.79 13.10
CA THR A 104 -2.67 3.21 13.07
C THR A 104 -1.46 3.41 12.18
N ILE A 105 -1.57 4.30 11.20
CA ILE A 105 -0.55 4.57 10.21
C ILE A 105 -0.21 6.07 10.23
N ARG A 106 1.08 6.39 10.28
CA ARG A 106 1.62 7.74 10.11
C ARG A 106 1.87 8.00 8.63
N LYS A 107 1.10 8.90 8.04
CA LYS A 107 1.32 9.35 6.67
C LYS A 107 2.59 10.21 6.56
N PHE A 108 3.08 10.41 5.33
CA PHE A 108 4.29 11.22 5.11
C PHE A 108 4.09 12.71 5.42
N ASP A 109 2.85 13.21 5.32
CA ASP A 109 2.46 14.55 5.78
C ASP A 109 2.37 14.68 7.33
N LYS A 110 2.76 13.59 8.06
CA LYS A 110 2.70 13.47 9.52
C LYS A 110 1.30 13.37 10.11
N SER A 111 0.25 13.36 9.30
CA SER A 111 -1.10 13.06 9.80
C SER A 111 -1.22 11.60 10.25
N LEU A 112 -2.13 11.34 11.18
CA LEU A 112 -2.40 10.02 11.72
C LEU A 112 -3.67 9.47 11.07
N ALA A 113 -3.58 8.30 10.46
CA ALA A 113 -4.71 7.58 9.91
C ALA A 113 -4.98 6.32 10.73
N ILE A 114 -6.26 6.06 11.01
CA ILE A 114 -6.72 4.86 11.71
C ILE A 114 -7.55 4.04 10.73
N ILE A 115 -7.03 2.92 10.30
CA ILE A 115 -7.61 2.08 9.26
C ILE A 115 -8.17 0.80 9.89
N PRO A 116 -9.42 0.44 9.62
CA PRO A 116 -9.99 -0.84 10.05
C PRO A 116 -9.18 -2.03 9.49
N ASN A 117 -8.92 -3.04 10.33
CA ASN A 117 -8.03 -4.15 9.95
C ASN A 117 -8.55 -4.97 8.76
N PHE A 118 -9.86 -5.03 8.54
CA PHE A 118 -10.41 -5.76 7.40
C PHE A 118 -9.94 -5.20 6.05
N GLN A 119 -9.61 -3.91 5.98
CA GLN A 119 -9.08 -3.30 4.77
C GLN A 119 -7.76 -3.96 4.32
N PHE A 120 -6.91 -4.34 5.27
CA PHE A 120 -5.66 -5.04 4.99
C PHE A 120 -5.84 -6.53 4.69
N ALA A 121 -6.98 -7.10 5.07
CA ALA A 121 -7.32 -8.49 4.75
C ALA A 121 -7.92 -8.64 3.35
N GLU A 122 -8.68 -7.65 2.89
CA GLU A 122 -9.41 -7.69 1.62
C GLU A 122 -8.66 -7.07 0.44
N ASN A 123 -7.69 -6.19 0.71
CA ASN A 123 -6.96 -5.49 -0.33
C ASN A 123 -5.51 -5.98 -0.42
N ALA A 124 -4.89 -5.78 -1.59
CA ALA A 124 -3.47 -6.00 -1.75
C ALA A 124 -2.68 -4.99 -0.91
N VAL A 125 -1.80 -5.50 -0.07
CA VAL A 125 -0.88 -4.69 0.74
C VAL A 125 0.51 -4.79 0.14
N VAL A 126 1.06 -3.66 -0.30
CA VAL A 126 2.45 -3.57 -0.73
C VAL A 126 3.30 -3.16 0.48
N ASN A 127 4.20 -4.04 0.90
CA ASN A 127 5.19 -3.72 1.93
C ASN A 127 6.43 -3.11 1.26
N VAL A 128 6.50 -1.79 1.27
CA VAL A 128 7.58 -1.02 0.65
C VAL A 128 8.90 -1.20 1.40
N SER A 129 8.85 -1.46 2.71
CA SER A 129 10.05 -1.74 3.52
C SER A 129 10.75 -3.05 3.14
N GLU A 130 10.03 -4.00 2.53
CA GLU A 130 10.59 -5.27 2.03
C GLU A 130 11.12 -5.15 0.58
N THR A 131 11.16 -3.93 0.02
CA THR A 131 11.75 -3.70 -1.30
C THR A 131 13.24 -4.04 -1.28
N SER A 132 13.65 -4.97 -2.13
CA SER A 132 15.05 -5.40 -2.22
C SER A 132 15.90 -4.46 -3.08
N ASN A 133 15.32 -3.92 -4.14
CA ASN A 133 15.98 -3.07 -5.12
C ASN A 133 14.98 -2.06 -5.69
N TRP A 134 15.32 -0.79 -5.70
CA TRP A 134 14.46 0.23 -6.27
C TRP A 134 14.58 0.28 -7.78
N LEU A 135 13.44 0.31 -8.46
CA LEU A 135 13.35 0.50 -9.90
C LEU A 135 13.56 1.98 -10.26
N ILE A 136 14.40 2.22 -11.27
CA ILE A 136 14.41 3.46 -12.05
C ILE A 136 13.91 3.11 -13.45
N SER A 137 12.84 3.76 -13.86
CA SER A 137 12.22 3.55 -15.17
C SER A 137 11.86 4.90 -15.76
N TRP A 138 12.55 5.28 -16.85
CA TRP A 138 12.39 6.57 -17.51
C TRP A 138 12.22 6.45 -19.00
N ILE A 139 11.55 7.41 -19.58
CA ILE A 139 11.57 7.69 -21.02
C ILE A 139 12.41 8.95 -21.21
N ILE A 140 13.49 8.80 -21.94
CA ILE A 140 14.36 9.90 -22.38
C ILE A 140 13.91 10.33 -23.77
N THR A 141 13.50 11.57 -23.91
CA THR A 141 12.98 12.11 -25.15
C THR A 141 14.06 12.88 -25.91
N LEU A 142 14.44 12.41 -27.10
CA LEU A 142 15.45 13.02 -27.96
C LEU A 142 14.81 13.67 -29.18
N GLN A 143 15.43 14.75 -29.70
CA GLN A 143 14.96 15.43 -30.91
C GLN A 143 15.05 14.53 -32.15
N TYR A 144 14.22 14.78 -33.14
CA TYR A 144 14.18 14.01 -34.41
C TYR A 144 15.41 14.20 -35.29
N ASP A 145 16.18 15.26 -35.10
CA ASP A 145 17.46 15.48 -35.77
C ASP A 145 18.61 14.64 -35.20
N THR A 146 18.36 13.89 -34.11
CA THR A 146 19.32 12.94 -33.55
C THR A 146 19.55 11.79 -34.53
N THR A 147 20.76 11.65 -35.03
CA THR A 147 21.13 10.63 -36.01
C THR A 147 21.10 9.21 -35.40
N VAL A 148 20.98 8.19 -36.26
CA VAL A 148 20.98 6.79 -35.82
C VAL A 148 22.27 6.44 -35.06
N ASP A 149 23.41 6.96 -35.47
CA ASP A 149 24.71 6.70 -34.81
C ASP A 149 24.79 7.38 -33.44
N GLN A 150 24.23 8.58 -33.29
CA GLN A 150 24.09 9.23 -31.98
C GLN A 150 23.17 8.42 -31.06
N LEU A 151 22.02 7.95 -31.58
CA LEU A 151 21.08 7.12 -30.78
C LEU A 151 21.77 5.85 -30.27
N LYS A 152 22.52 5.15 -31.12
CA LYS A 152 23.28 3.95 -30.72
C LYS A 152 24.34 4.29 -29.69
N THR A 153 25.11 5.35 -29.91
CA THR A 153 26.21 5.77 -29.02
C THR A 153 25.67 6.18 -27.65
N ILE A 154 24.59 6.97 -27.60
CA ILE A 154 23.94 7.40 -26.36
C ILE A 154 23.42 6.18 -25.59
N ARG A 155 22.71 5.27 -26.27
CA ARG A 155 22.22 4.01 -25.69
C ARG A 155 23.37 3.22 -25.04
N ASP A 156 24.44 2.99 -25.79
CA ASP A 156 25.56 2.15 -25.36
C ASP A 156 26.30 2.81 -24.18
N GLN A 157 26.51 4.13 -24.21
CA GLN A 157 27.15 4.86 -23.11
C GLN A 157 26.30 4.84 -21.84
N ILE A 158 24.98 5.00 -21.92
CA ILE A 158 24.10 4.91 -20.75
C ILE A 158 24.11 3.47 -20.19
N GLU A 159 23.99 2.46 -21.05
CA GLU A 159 24.02 1.06 -20.63
C GLU A 159 25.35 0.68 -19.99
N ASP A 160 26.47 1.14 -20.56
CA ASP A 160 27.81 0.96 -20.02
C ASP A 160 28.02 1.65 -18.67
N HIS A 161 27.54 2.88 -18.52
CA HIS A 161 27.57 3.60 -17.24
C HIS A 161 26.86 2.80 -16.16
N ILE A 162 25.62 2.34 -16.44
CA ILE A 162 24.85 1.55 -15.49
C ILE A 162 25.57 0.23 -15.13
N LYS A 163 26.20 -0.45 -16.12
CA LYS A 163 26.94 -1.70 -15.89
C LYS A 163 28.21 -1.53 -15.05
N LYS A 164 28.90 -0.40 -15.20
CA LYS A 164 30.16 -0.12 -14.50
C LYS A 164 29.97 0.49 -13.12
N SER A 165 28.82 1.10 -12.87
CA SER A 165 28.53 1.75 -11.60
C SER A 165 28.21 0.71 -10.51
N GLU A 166 28.75 0.92 -9.32
CA GLU A 166 28.47 0.10 -8.14
C GLU A 166 27.06 0.29 -7.59
N ASP A 167 26.37 1.35 -7.99
CA ASP A 167 25.03 1.70 -7.52
C ASP A 167 23.94 0.76 -8.04
N PHE A 168 24.17 0.08 -9.18
CA PHE A 168 23.13 -0.70 -9.87
C PHE A 168 23.31 -2.21 -9.75
N ASN A 169 22.18 -2.92 -9.67
CA ASN A 169 22.15 -4.37 -9.68
C ASN A 169 21.93 -4.90 -11.11
N VAL A 170 23.01 -5.18 -11.79
CA VAL A 170 23.00 -5.65 -13.18
C VAL A 170 22.36 -7.03 -13.36
N ASN A 171 22.30 -7.84 -12.29
CA ASN A 171 21.77 -9.21 -12.36
C ASN A 171 20.25 -9.27 -12.49
N ILE A 172 19.54 -8.21 -12.07
CA ILE A 172 18.07 -8.14 -12.15
C ILE A 172 17.63 -7.77 -13.56
N GLY A 173 18.47 -7.04 -14.29
CA GLY A 173 18.23 -6.63 -15.66
C GLY A 173 18.40 -5.12 -15.87
N ILE A 174 18.94 -4.81 -17.04
CA ILE A 174 19.09 -3.44 -17.56
C ILE A 174 18.46 -3.40 -18.94
N ALA A 175 17.76 -2.33 -19.24
CA ALA A 175 17.26 -2.08 -20.58
C ALA A 175 17.48 -0.60 -20.93
N VAL A 176 18.27 -0.35 -21.97
CA VAL A 176 18.37 0.96 -22.61
C VAL A 176 18.10 0.75 -24.09
N ARG A 177 16.93 1.17 -24.55
CA ARG A 177 16.47 0.87 -25.94
C ARG A 177 15.67 2.06 -26.49
N VAL A 178 15.79 2.29 -27.78
CA VAL A 178 14.83 3.14 -28.47
C VAL A 178 13.47 2.42 -28.41
N ASP A 179 12.48 3.12 -27.89
CA ASP A 179 11.14 2.57 -27.60
C ASP A 179 10.19 2.86 -28.76
N LYS A 180 9.99 4.13 -29.06
CA LYS A 180 9.06 4.56 -30.09
C LYS A 180 9.41 5.94 -30.64
N PHE A 181 8.74 6.28 -31.74
CA PHE A 181 8.71 7.64 -32.30
C PHE A 181 7.40 8.29 -31.88
N SER A 182 7.48 9.28 -31.02
CA SER A 182 6.37 10.08 -30.52
C SER A 182 6.15 11.33 -31.35
N ASP A 183 5.08 12.10 -31.11
CA ASP A 183 4.69 13.26 -31.92
C ASP A 183 5.82 14.31 -32.09
N SER A 184 6.68 14.47 -31.09
CA SER A 184 7.75 15.47 -31.09
C SER A 184 9.10 14.94 -30.63
N SER A 185 9.26 13.60 -30.45
CA SER A 185 10.46 13.00 -29.90
C SER A 185 10.73 11.58 -30.39
N ILE A 186 12.00 11.21 -30.32
CA ILE A 186 12.45 9.81 -30.34
C ILE A 186 12.60 9.40 -28.88
N ASP A 187 11.78 8.45 -28.45
CA ASP A 187 11.73 8.02 -27.06
C ASP A 187 12.71 6.86 -26.82
N MET A 188 13.56 7.02 -25.83
CA MET A 188 14.50 5.99 -25.40
C MET A 188 14.12 5.53 -23.98
N TYR A 189 13.80 4.26 -23.83
CA TYR A 189 13.48 3.63 -22.57
C TYR A 189 14.74 3.27 -21.81
N VAL A 190 14.81 3.71 -20.55
CA VAL A 190 15.90 3.39 -19.61
C VAL A 190 15.29 2.70 -18.40
N ARG A 191 15.71 1.47 -18.12
CA ARG A 191 15.27 0.70 -16.96
C ARG A 191 16.47 0.07 -16.27
N CYS A 192 16.59 0.29 -14.97
CA CYS A 192 17.59 -0.34 -14.13
C CYS A 192 17.12 -0.43 -12.68
N PHE A 193 17.82 -1.24 -11.89
CA PHE A 193 17.53 -1.42 -10.47
C PHE A 193 18.74 -1.03 -9.65
N THR A 194 18.52 -0.31 -8.56
CA THR A 194 19.57 0.05 -7.62
C THR A 194 19.91 -1.12 -6.70
N LYS A 195 21.12 -1.15 -6.13
CA LYS A 195 21.48 -2.13 -5.08
C LYS A 195 20.94 -1.74 -3.72
N THR A 196 20.71 -0.45 -3.49
CA THR A 196 20.16 0.03 -2.21
C THR A 196 18.66 -0.25 -2.09
N ASN A 197 18.24 -0.55 -0.87
CA ASN A 197 16.84 -0.60 -0.46
C ASN A 197 16.41 0.66 0.31
N SER A 198 17.35 1.60 0.59
CA SER A 198 17.06 2.87 1.23
C SER A 198 16.46 3.87 0.24
N TRP A 199 15.34 4.47 0.60
CA TRP A 199 14.68 5.50 -0.20
C TRP A 199 15.56 6.74 -0.46
N ASN A 200 16.26 7.22 0.57
CA ASN A 200 17.11 8.40 0.44
C ASN A 200 18.32 8.14 -0.45
N ASP A 201 18.93 6.95 -0.33
CA ASP A 201 20.04 6.57 -1.19
C ASP A 201 19.57 6.37 -2.63
N TRP A 202 18.39 5.79 -2.83
CA TRP A 202 17.78 5.67 -4.14
C TRP A 202 17.56 7.03 -4.80
N LEU A 203 17.07 8.05 -4.08
CA LEU A 203 16.94 9.41 -4.60
C LEU A 203 18.29 9.97 -5.08
N SER A 204 19.34 9.76 -4.30
CA SER A 204 20.70 10.21 -4.64
C SER A 204 21.26 9.48 -5.87
N VAL A 205 21.05 8.15 -5.97
CA VAL A 205 21.44 7.37 -7.15
C VAL A 205 20.66 7.81 -8.38
N LYS A 206 19.37 8.03 -8.22
CA LYS A 206 18.48 8.51 -9.28
C LYS A 206 18.91 9.86 -9.84
N GLU A 207 19.29 10.80 -8.96
CA GLU A 207 19.81 12.12 -9.36
C GLU A 207 21.14 11.99 -10.13
N ARG A 208 22.11 11.20 -9.61
CA ARG A 208 23.38 10.97 -10.30
C ARG A 208 23.17 10.40 -11.69
N LEU A 209 22.31 9.41 -11.84
CA LEU A 209 21.97 8.85 -13.14
C LEU A 209 21.34 9.88 -14.08
N ALA A 210 20.45 10.74 -13.59
CA ALA A 210 19.84 11.79 -14.40
C ALA A 210 20.86 12.78 -14.93
N ILE A 211 21.82 13.21 -14.08
CA ILE A 211 22.89 14.11 -14.46
C ILE A 211 23.81 13.45 -15.49
N GLU A 212 24.19 12.19 -15.28
CA GLU A 212 25.05 11.45 -16.20
C GLU A 212 24.37 11.27 -17.57
N ILE A 213 23.10 10.89 -17.61
CA ILE A 213 22.35 10.80 -18.87
C ILE A 213 22.35 12.14 -19.60
N LYS A 214 22.13 13.24 -18.87
CA LYS A 214 22.18 14.58 -19.46
C LYS A 214 23.53 14.88 -20.09
N GLN A 215 24.61 14.59 -19.38
CA GLN A 215 25.98 14.78 -19.89
C GLN A 215 26.27 13.91 -21.11
N ILE A 216 25.85 12.65 -21.10
CA ILE A 216 26.00 11.74 -22.26
C ILE A 216 25.28 12.30 -23.49
N VAL A 217 24.05 12.76 -23.34
CA VAL A 217 23.27 13.32 -24.45
C VAL A 217 23.97 14.56 -25.03
N GLU A 218 24.38 15.51 -24.17
CA GLU A 218 25.05 16.75 -24.59
C GLU A 218 26.44 16.48 -25.23
N LYS A 219 27.22 15.56 -24.66
CA LYS A 219 28.53 15.18 -25.21
C LYS A 219 28.44 14.60 -26.62
N ASN A 220 27.34 13.91 -26.91
CA ASN A 220 27.07 13.35 -28.23
C ASN A 220 26.40 14.38 -29.17
N LYS A 221 26.34 15.67 -28.81
CA LYS A 221 25.71 16.74 -29.59
C LYS A 221 24.24 16.45 -29.95
N ALA A 222 23.55 15.68 -29.11
CA ALA A 222 22.11 15.49 -29.17
C ALA A 222 21.42 16.42 -28.18
N SER A 223 20.13 16.63 -28.37
CA SER A 223 19.32 17.48 -27.53
C SER A 223 18.06 16.76 -27.07
N PHE A 224 17.61 17.11 -25.87
CA PHE A 224 16.28 16.66 -25.41
C PHE A 224 15.19 17.30 -26.24
N ALA A 225 14.13 16.54 -26.51
CA ALA A 225 13.01 17.03 -27.28
C ALA A 225 12.15 18.01 -26.44
N PHE A 226 11.65 19.02 -27.12
CA PHE A 226 10.61 19.91 -26.61
C PHE A 226 9.30 19.67 -27.34
N PRO A 227 8.13 19.88 -26.71
CA PRO A 227 6.85 19.88 -27.42
C PRO A 227 6.95 20.83 -28.60
N SER A 228 6.72 20.35 -29.83
CA SER A 228 6.83 21.13 -31.06
C SER A 228 5.52 21.14 -31.79
N SER A 229 5.15 22.28 -32.42
CA SER A 229 4.02 22.41 -33.32
C SER A 229 4.46 23.13 -34.59
N SER A 230 3.97 22.67 -35.74
CA SER A 230 4.20 23.34 -37.02
C SER A 230 3.05 24.30 -37.29
N ILE A 231 3.37 25.59 -37.55
CA ILE A 231 2.40 26.62 -37.92
C ILE A 231 2.55 26.94 -39.40
N TYR A 232 1.53 26.69 -40.20
CA TYR A 232 1.47 27.08 -41.62
C TYR A 232 0.78 28.43 -41.73
N ILE A 233 1.52 29.43 -42.19
CA ILE A 233 0.96 30.78 -42.44
C ILE A 233 0.62 30.89 -43.91
N GLU A 234 -0.65 30.87 -44.29
CA GLU A 234 -1.10 31.23 -45.64
C GLU A 234 -1.05 32.75 -45.84
N LYS A 235 -0.22 33.18 -46.78
CA LYS A 235 -0.29 34.56 -47.27
C LYS A 235 -1.49 34.68 -48.20
N LYS A 236 -2.48 35.50 -47.84
CA LYS A 236 -3.54 35.94 -48.76
C LYS A 236 -2.99 36.90 -49.79
#